data_908caf03fc3572f4f3bc0b21122af082
#
_entry.id   908caf03fc3572f4f3bc0b21122af082
#
_cell.length_a   1.000
_cell.length_b   1.000
_cell.length_c   1.000
_cell.angle_alpha   90.00
_cell.angle_beta   90.00
_cell.angle_gamma   90.00
#
_symmetry.space_group_name_H-M   'P 1'
#
loop_
_entity.id
_entity.type
_entity.pdbx_description
1 polymer ?
#
loop_
_entity_poly.entity_id
_entity_poly.type
_entity_poly.pdbx_seq_one_letter_code
_entity_poly.pdbx_strand_id
1 'polypeptide(L)'
;MKTTSLALAGLLLATTISAKEFISIGTGGMTGTYYPIGGAICRLANKNTDVKCSVQSTGGSVYNVNNVLKKELTFGFVQSDVVYDKFNGTGKFDGAKDENLRSVVAIYPELLAFVVAKDSGLTSDLSSFAGKKYNVGNPGSGNEVSTLEVFKAKGFDISKLGYRGVLTVGECPHALKDKKIDGYSFVVGHPTANITDAATSLPIDILNIEGSEIDKLLKEKPYFAKGVIPKGSYDGVDHDVNTIGVKAVLVTSKDTKDDAVKAVIKAILDNFDEYKTLHPALKSVNKEDLVQGLSAPLHPAAEAAFKEAGILK
;
A
#
# COMPACT_ATOMS: atom_id res chain seq x y z
N MET A 1 79.19 -12.65 23.01
CA MET A 1 78.09 -13.13 22.13
C MET A 1 76.87 -12.34 22.47
N LYS A 2 76.47 -11.42 21.56
CA LYS A 2 75.24 -10.56 21.72
C LYS A 2 74.17 -11.20 20.90
N THR A 3 73.09 -11.66 21.52
CA THR A 3 71.87 -12.19 20.87
C THR A 3 70.90 -11.05 20.64
N THR A 4 70.66 -10.72 19.38
CA THR A 4 69.68 -9.73 18.94
C THR A 4 68.35 -10.45 18.74
N SER A 5 67.34 -10.15 19.57
CA SER A 5 65.98 -10.66 19.41
C SER A 5 65.23 -9.75 18.43
N LEU A 6 64.85 -10.28 17.28
CA LEU A 6 63.94 -9.62 16.32
C LEU A 6 62.51 -9.84 16.78
N ALA A 7 61.85 -8.77 17.20
CA ALA A 7 60.40 -8.79 17.47
C ALA A 7 59.64 -8.56 16.16
N LEU A 8 58.96 -9.61 15.69
CA LEU A 8 58.06 -9.57 14.53
C LEU A 8 56.71 -9.04 14.97
N ALA A 9 56.42 -7.73 14.75
CA ALA A 9 55.12 -7.12 14.99
C ALA A 9 54.17 -7.50 13.84
N GLY A 10 53.34 -8.52 14.06
CA GLY A 10 52.27 -8.89 13.14
C GLY A 10 51.15 -7.86 13.19
N LEU A 11 50.96 -7.09 12.11
CA LEU A 11 49.83 -6.20 11.91
C LEU A 11 48.62 -7.04 11.53
N LEU A 12 47.74 -7.35 12.51
CA LEU A 12 46.43 -7.93 12.26
C LEU A 12 45.51 -6.86 11.61
N LEU A 13 45.42 -6.86 10.28
CA LEU A 13 44.36 -6.18 9.58
C LEU A 13 43.05 -6.90 9.94
N ALA A 14 42.32 -6.34 10.90
CA ALA A 14 40.93 -6.72 11.15
C ALA A 14 40.08 -6.21 9.98
N THR A 15 39.83 -7.06 8.99
CA THR A 15 38.79 -6.83 8.00
C THR A 15 37.47 -6.91 8.74
N THR A 16 36.87 -5.75 9.02
CA THR A 16 35.49 -5.66 9.49
C THR A 16 34.61 -6.16 8.37
N ILE A 17 34.16 -7.40 8.43
CA ILE A 17 33.07 -7.90 7.61
C ILE A 17 31.83 -7.16 8.12
N SER A 18 31.43 -6.09 7.42
CA SER A 18 30.17 -5.42 7.68
C SER A 18 29.06 -6.42 7.37
N ALA A 19 28.39 -6.91 8.41
CA ALA A 19 27.22 -7.75 8.22
C ALA A 19 26.13 -6.93 7.52
N LYS A 20 25.57 -7.48 6.43
CA LYS A 20 24.46 -6.83 5.72
C LYS A 20 23.30 -6.55 6.69
N GLU A 21 22.76 -5.35 6.65
CA GLU A 21 21.60 -4.98 7.46
C GLU A 21 20.36 -5.69 6.96
N PHE A 22 19.63 -6.34 7.89
CA PHE A 22 18.36 -7.00 7.57
C PHE A 22 17.24 -5.98 7.63
N ILE A 23 16.46 -5.88 6.55
CA ILE A 23 15.27 -5.06 6.47
C ILE A 23 14.06 -5.90 6.05
N SER A 24 12.91 -5.59 6.62
CA SER A 24 11.64 -6.24 6.30
C SER A 24 10.62 -5.23 5.79
N ILE A 25 9.84 -5.62 4.78
CA ILE A 25 8.74 -4.81 4.24
C ILE A 25 7.42 -5.53 4.47
N GLY A 26 6.56 -4.99 5.34
CA GLY A 26 5.18 -5.43 5.49
C GLY A 26 4.36 -5.01 4.27
N THR A 27 3.57 -5.93 3.73
CA THR A 27 2.80 -5.74 2.51
C THR A 27 1.29 -5.91 2.76
N GLY A 28 0.62 -6.72 2.00
CA GLY A 28 -0.78 -7.14 2.12
C GLY A 28 -0.92 -8.60 1.71
N GLY A 29 -2.10 -9.00 1.30
CA GLY A 29 -2.33 -10.32 0.71
C GLY A 29 -1.53 -10.52 -0.58
N MET A 30 -1.07 -11.75 -0.84
CA MET A 30 -0.19 -12.09 -1.97
C MET A 30 -0.82 -11.83 -3.36
N THR A 31 -2.14 -11.81 -3.46
CA THR A 31 -2.89 -11.53 -4.70
C THR A 31 -3.13 -10.04 -4.93
N GLY A 32 -2.75 -9.19 -3.97
CA GLY A 32 -2.79 -7.73 -4.09
C GLY A 32 -1.50 -7.16 -4.67
N THR A 33 -1.46 -5.84 -4.84
CA THR A 33 -0.35 -5.12 -5.50
C THR A 33 0.85 -4.89 -4.58
N TYR A 34 0.66 -4.76 -3.27
CA TYR A 34 1.75 -4.51 -2.30
C TYR A 34 2.81 -5.61 -2.29
N TYR A 35 2.38 -6.89 -2.31
CA TYR A 35 3.29 -8.01 -2.18
C TYR A 35 4.27 -8.13 -3.37
N PRO A 36 3.82 -8.15 -4.64
CA PRO A 36 4.72 -8.21 -5.79
C PRO A 36 5.61 -6.97 -5.90
N ILE A 37 5.11 -5.76 -5.61
CA ILE A 37 5.94 -4.54 -5.66
C ILE A 37 6.96 -4.52 -4.52
N GLY A 38 6.59 -4.90 -3.30
CA GLY A 38 7.53 -5.06 -2.19
C GLY A 38 8.63 -6.05 -2.51
N GLY A 39 8.27 -7.19 -3.12
CA GLY A 39 9.22 -8.19 -3.62
C GLY A 39 10.17 -7.63 -4.68
N ALA A 40 9.66 -6.79 -5.57
CA ALA A 40 10.45 -6.11 -6.59
C ALA A 40 11.46 -5.12 -5.96
N ILE A 41 11.02 -4.28 -5.02
CA ILE A 41 11.88 -3.36 -4.28
C ILE A 41 12.98 -4.16 -3.53
N CYS A 42 12.60 -5.22 -2.82
CA CYS A 42 13.59 -6.07 -2.13
C CYS A 42 14.60 -6.71 -3.09
N ARG A 43 14.17 -7.15 -4.26
CA ARG A 43 15.05 -7.70 -5.27
C ARG A 43 16.07 -6.68 -5.77
N LEU A 44 15.62 -5.44 -6.05
CA LEU A 44 16.51 -4.35 -6.44
C LEU A 44 17.47 -3.96 -5.31
N ALA A 45 16.98 -3.84 -4.07
CA ALA A 45 17.81 -3.54 -2.90
C ALA A 45 18.87 -4.61 -2.66
N ASN A 46 18.49 -5.89 -2.68
CA ASN A 46 19.41 -7.01 -2.48
C ASN A 46 20.51 -7.09 -3.56
N LYS A 47 20.20 -6.67 -4.80
CA LYS A 47 21.12 -6.70 -5.93
C LYS A 47 22.10 -5.52 -5.90
N ASN A 48 21.63 -4.34 -5.49
CA ASN A 48 22.32 -3.08 -5.74
C ASN A 48 22.82 -2.37 -4.46
N THR A 49 22.53 -2.91 -3.26
CA THR A 49 22.90 -2.29 -1.97
C THR A 49 23.37 -3.33 -0.95
N ASP A 50 23.90 -2.86 0.18
CA ASP A 50 24.42 -3.72 1.25
C ASP A 50 23.37 -4.08 2.32
N VAL A 51 22.11 -4.30 1.88
CA VAL A 51 21.04 -4.79 2.77
C VAL A 51 20.62 -6.20 2.39
N LYS A 52 19.93 -6.87 3.31
CA LYS A 52 19.18 -8.10 3.06
C LYS A 52 17.70 -7.84 3.30
N CYS A 53 16.99 -7.56 2.22
CA CYS A 53 15.56 -7.22 2.22
C CYS A 53 14.69 -8.46 2.03
N SER A 54 13.61 -8.55 2.81
CA SER A 54 12.56 -9.55 2.67
C SER A 54 11.17 -8.92 2.77
N VAL A 55 10.17 -9.54 2.13
CA VAL A 55 8.77 -9.11 2.23
C VAL A 55 7.98 -10.04 3.14
N GLN A 56 6.99 -9.48 3.80
CA GLN A 56 6.04 -10.22 4.63
C GLN A 56 4.62 -9.94 4.14
N SER A 57 3.84 -11.00 3.89
CA SER A 57 2.39 -10.87 3.70
C SER A 57 1.73 -10.57 5.03
N THR A 58 0.86 -9.56 5.05
CA THR A 58 0.25 -9.06 6.29
C THR A 58 -1.24 -8.76 6.10
N GLY A 59 -1.88 -8.28 7.18
CA GLY A 59 -3.26 -7.80 7.15
C GLY A 59 -3.47 -6.46 6.43
N GLY A 60 -2.42 -5.78 5.96
CA GLY A 60 -2.47 -4.51 5.24
C GLY A 60 -2.16 -3.29 6.10
N SER A 61 -2.65 -2.12 5.70
CA SER A 61 -2.15 -0.80 6.12
C SER A 61 -2.14 -0.56 7.63
N VAL A 62 -3.23 -0.84 8.34
CA VAL A 62 -3.33 -0.61 9.80
C VAL A 62 -2.40 -1.56 10.56
N TYR A 63 -2.30 -2.81 10.10
CA TYR A 63 -1.34 -3.76 10.65
C TYR A 63 0.09 -3.26 10.45
N ASN A 64 0.44 -2.87 9.22
CA ASN A 64 1.78 -2.45 8.86
C ASN A 64 2.23 -1.21 9.65
N VAL A 65 1.42 -0.16 9.71
CA VAL A 65 1.78 1.07 10.42
C VAL A 65 2.03 0.81 11.90
N ASN A 66 1.22 -0.04 12.54
CA ASN A 66 1.41 -0.37 13.94
C ASN A 66 2.70 -1.19 14.18
N ASN A 67 3.02 -2.15 13.30
CA ASN A 67 4.22 -2.98 13.45
C ASN A 67 5.52 -2.25 13.07
N VAL A 68 5.45 -1.28 12.14
CA VAL A 68 6.56 -0.36 11.88
C VAL A 68 6.88 0.48 13.13
N LEU A 69 5.86 1.04 13.79
CA LEU A 69 6.05 1.86 14.99
C LEU A 69 6.49 1.04 16.21
N LYS A 70 6.15 -0.25 16.25
CA LYS A 70 6.68 -1.20 17.26
C LYS A 70 8.06 -1.75 16.90
N LYS A 71 8.63 -1.38 15.73
CA LYS A 71 9.92 -1.88 15.21
C LYS A 71 9.92 -3.40 14.91
N GLU A 72 8.75 -4.00 14.71
CA GLU A 72 8.57 -5.38 14.27
C GLU A 72 8.72 -5.51 12.74
N LEU A 73 8.48 -4.41 12.01
CA LEU A 73 8.76 -4.23 10.59
C LEU A 73 9.68 -3.03 10.42
N THR A 74 10.65 -3.12 9.48
CA THR A 74 11.47 -1.97 9.13
C THR A 74 10.68 -0.96 8.30
N PHE A 75 9.93 -1.47 7.31
CA PHE A 75 9.06 -0.68 6.44
C PHE A 75 7.69 -1.34 6.31
N GLY A 76 6.70 -0.55 5.92
CA GLY A 76 5.36 -1.05 5.62
C GLY A 76 4.71 -0.31 4.46
N PHE A 77 4.02 -1.05 3.59
CA PHE A 77 3.09 -0.43 2.65
C PHE A 77 1.83 0.00 3.38
N VAL A 78 1.47 1.26 3.25
CA VAL A 78 0.32 1.86 3.93
C VAL A 78 -0.38 2.82 2.98
N GLN A 79 -1.69 2.79 2.96
CA GLN A 79 -2.52 3.78 2.26
C GLN A 79 -2.34 5.17 2.88
N SER A 80 -2.34 6.23 2.09
CA SER A 80 -2.14 7.60 2.56
C SER A 80 -3.21 8.11 3.52
N ASP A 81 -4.45 7.60 3.46
CA ASP A 81 -5.50 7.86 4.44
C ASP A 81 -5.15 7.30 5.82
N VAL A 82 -4.67 6.05 5.87
CA VAL A 82 -4.23 5.39 7.11
C VAL A 82 -2.97 6.07 7.68
N VAL A 83 -2.04 6.53 6.81
CA VAL A 83 -0.87 7.33 7.23
C VAL A 83 -1.32 8.63 7.88
N TYR A 84 -2.27 9.34 7.24
CA TYR A 84 -2.84 10.58 7.75
C TYR A 84 -3.48 10.38 9.12
N ASP A 85 -4.36 9.40 9.22
CA ASP A 85 -5.09 9.12 10.45
C ASP A 85 -4.16 8.74 11.60
N LYS A 86 -3.16 7.90 11.35
CA LYS A 86 -2.19 7.51 12.39
C LYS A 86 -1.31 8.67 12.83
N PHE A 87 -0.80 9.47 11.88
CA PHE A 87 0.06 10.60 12.18
C PHE A 87 -0.67 11.71 12.95
N ASN A 88 -1.96 11.96 12.63
CA ASN A 88 -2.76 13.01 13.25
C ASN A 88 -3.63 12.54 14.43
N GLY A 89 -3.77 11.24 14.66
CA GLY A 89 -4.64 10.67 15.71
C GLY A 89 -6.11 10.87 15.38
N THR A 90 -6.51 10.58 14.14
CA THR A 90 -7.89 10.72 13.66
C THR A 90 -8.45 9.39 13.15
N GLY A 91 -9.72 9.36 12.77
CA GLY A 91 -10.37 8.19 12.20
C GLY A 91 -10.23 6.95 13.07
N LYS A 92 -9.67 5.87 12.53
CA LYS A 92 -9.45 4.63 13.28
C LYS A 92 -8.43 4.77 14.43
N PHE A 93 -7.63 5.82 14.41
CA PHE A 93 -6.59 6.11 15.42
C PHE A 93 -6.95 7.30 16.30
N ASP A 94 -8.24 7.60 16.45
CA ASP A 94 -8.69 8.69 17.33
C ASP A 94 -8.08 8.56 18.73
N GLY A 95 -7.43 9.65 19.20
CA GLY A 95 -6.68 9.68 20.44
C GLY A 95 -5.37 8.89 20.48
N ALA A 96 -4.96 8.25 19.36
CA ALA A 96 -3.74 7.43 19.25
C ALA A 96 -2.74 7.96 18.21
N LYS A 97 -2.54 9.30 18.21
CA LYS A 97 -1.54 9.99 17.38
C LYS A 97 -0.15 9.43 17.61
N ASP A 98 0.63 9.31 16.52
CA ASP A 98 2.04 8.92 16.60
C ASP A 98 2.92 9.70 15.65
N GLU A 99 3.63 10.70 16.18
CA GLU A 99 4.54 11.57 15.44
C GLU A 99 5.89 10.90 15.09
N ASN A 100 6.09 9.63 15.45
CA ASN A 100 7.28 8.88 15.04
C ASN A 100 7.15 8.30 13.64
N LEU A 101 5.92 8.28 13.07
CA LEU A 101 5.68 7.79 11.72
C LEU A 101 6.37 8.70 10.69
N ARG A 102 7.02 8.09 9.70
CA ARG A 102 7.65 8.78 8.57
C ARG A 102 7.27 8.12 7.25
N SER A 103 7.02 8.96 6.25
CA SER A 103 6.96 8.53 4.87
C SER A 103 8.37 8.30 4.32
N VAL A 104 8.52 7.31 3.46
CA VAL A 104 9.77 7.03 2.74
C VAL A 104 9.62 7.41 1.28
N VAL A 105 8.58 6.90 0.63
CA VAL A 105 8.33 7.11 -0.79
C VAL A 105 6.86 6.83 -1.11
N ALA A 106 6.23 7.62 -1.97
CA ALA A 106 4.96 7.28 -2.60
C ALA A 106 5.21 6.29 -3.75
N ILE A 107 4.38 5.28 -3.90
CA ILE A 107 4.63 4.17 -4.81
C ILE A 107 3.75 4.27 -6.07
N TYR A 108 2.44 4.27 -5.91
CA TYR A 108 1.46 4.37 -7.00
C TYR A 108 0.10 4.81 -6.46
N PRO A 109 -0.81 5.32 -7.33
CA PRO A 109 -2.19 5.56 -6.92
C PRO A 109 -2.97 4.25 -6.77
N GLU A 110 -3.79 4.17 -5.72
CA GLU A 110 -4.69 3.05 -5.43
C GLU A 110 -6.12 3.52 -5.54
N LEU A 111 -6.90 2.89 -6.42
CA LEU A 111 -8.30 3.24 -6.62
C LEU A 111 -9.21 2.24 -5.92
N LEU A 112 -10.27 2.75 -5.30
CA LEU A 112 -11.27 1.92 -4.63
C LEU A 112 -12.21 1.32 -5.69
N ALA A 113 -12.27 0.00 -5.77
CA ALA A 113 -13.19 -0.76 -6.60
C ALA A 113 -14.28 -1.40 -5.73
N PHE A 114 -15.55 -1.15 -6.06
CA PHE A 114 -16.69 -1.91 -5.56
C PHE A 114 -17.00 -3.02 -6.58
N VAL A 115 -16.37 -4.18 -6.40
CA VAL A 115 -16.52 -5.35 -7.28
C VAL A 115 -17.78 -6.10 -6.88
N VAL A 116 -18.66 -6.33 -7.84
CA VAL A 116 -19.96 -6.98 -7.60
C VAL A 116 -20.23 -8.07 -8.64
N ALA A 117 -20.92 -9.14 -8.26
CA ALA A 117 -21.48 -10.07 -9.23
C ALA A 117 -22.59 -9.37 -10.02
N LYS A 118 -22.64 -9.52 -11.36
CA LYS A 118 -23.66 -8.84 -12.21
C LYS A 118 -25.09 -9.22 -11.84
N ASP A 119 -25.31 -10.42 -11.31
CA ASP A 119 -26.63 -10.92 -10.87
C ASP A 119 -26.96 -10.56 -9.41
N SER A 120 -26.09 -9.80 -8.71
CA SER A 120 -26.29 -9.44 -7.30
C SER A 120 -27.40 -8.40 -7.05
N GLY A 121 -27.69 -7.59 -8.06
CA GLY A 121 -28.60 -6.43 -7.92
C GLY A 121 -28.00 -5.23 -7.19
N LEU A 122 -26.67 -5.25 -6.90
CA LEU A 122 -25.94 -4.11 -6.38
C LEU A 122 -25.73 -3.07 -7.49
N THR A 123 -25.86 -1.79 -7.14
CA THR A 123 -25.68 -0.66 -8.06
C THR A 123 -24.86 0.45 -7.39
N SER A 124 -24.50 1.52 -8.11
CA SER A 124 -23.81 2.70 -7.56
C SER A 124 -24.64 3.48 -6.51
N ASP A 125 -25.96 3.23 -6.45
CA ASP A 125 -26.80 3.66 -5.33
C ASP A 125 -26.63 2.68 -4.16
N LEU A 126 -26.00 3.14 -3.07
CA LEU A 126 -25.76 2.30 -1.89
C LEU A 126 -27.03 1.81 -1.19
N SER A 127 -28.22 2.36 -1.49
CA SER A 127 -29.48 1.81 -0.98
C SER A 127 -29.67 0.36 -1.42
N SER A 128 -29.13 -0.04 -2.58
CA SER A 128 -29.15 -1.41 -3.11
C SER A 128 -28.37 -2.41 -2.26
N PHE A 129 -27.48 -1.95 -1.37
CA PHE A 129 -26.68 -2.79 -0.50
C PHE A 129 -27.47 -3.31 0.73
N ALA A 130 -28.62 -2.70 1.02
CA ALA A 130 -29.47 -3.16 2.14
C ALA A 130 -29.88 -4.64 1.95
N GLY A 131 -29.64 -5.43 2.99
CA GLY A 131 -29.93 -6.88 2.98
C GLY A 131 -28.92 -7.73 2.19
N LYS A 132 -27.94 -7.14 1.52
CA LYS A 132 -26.92 -7.84 0.72
C LYS A 132 -25.73 -8.32 1.57
N LYS A 133 -25.02 -9.30 1.05
CA LYS A 133 -23.79 -9.85 1.66
C LYS A 133 -22.59 -9.15 1.03
N TYR A 134 -21.98 -8.20 1.74
CA TYR A 134 -20.89 -7.41 1.18
C TYR A 134 -19.64 -7.45 2.05
N ASN A 135 -18.47 -7.69 1.43
CA ASN A 135 -17.19 -7.69 2.12
C ASN A 135 -16.54 -6.30 2.04
N VAL A 136 -16.42 -5.64 3.19
CA VAL A 136 -15.82 -4.30 3.30
C VAL A 136 -14.30 -4.33 3.50
N GLY A 137 -13.72 -5.51 3.63
CA GLY A 137 -12.30 -5.74 3.94
C GLY A 137 -12.09 -6.37 5.31
N ASN A 138 -10.96 -7.02 5.48
CA ASN A 138 -10.58 -7.63 6.75
C ASN A 138 -10.25 -6.56 7.80
N PRO A 139 -10.51 -6.82 9.08
CA PRO A 139 -10.12 -5.92 10.16
C PRO A 139 -8.61 -5.63 10.14
N GLY A 140 -8.27 -4.35 10.26
CA GLY A 140 -6.86 -3.92 10.21
C GLY A 140 -6.31 -3.70 8.79
N SER A 141 -7.14 -3.79 7.76
CA SER A 141 -6.78 -3.37 6.41
C SER A 141 -7.11 -1.89 6.16
N GLY A 142 -6.35 -1.24 5.27
CA GLY A 142 -6.72 0.07 4.75
C GLY A 142 -7.97 0.01 3.88
N ASN A 143 -8.21 -1.14 3.26
CA ASN A 143 -9.42 -1.42 2.48
C ASN A 143 -10.70 -1.22 3.29
N GLU A 144 -10.74 -1.78 4.52
CA GLU A 144 -11.86 -1.55 5.47
C GLU A 144 -12.01 -0.06 5.77
N VAL A 145 -10.91 0.65 6.05
CA VAL A 145 -10.92 2.07 6.41
C VAL A 145 -11.53 2.90 5.28
N SER A 146 -11.00 2.84 4.07
CA SER A 146 -11.50 3.63 2.93
C SER A 146 -12.94 3.27 2.55
N THR A 147 -13.32 1.98 2.61
CA THR A 147 -14.70 1.54 2.31
C THR A 147 -15.69 2.13 3.29
N LEU A 148 -15.38 2.09 4.58
CA LEU A 148 -16.26 2.64 5.61
C LEU A 148 -16.40 4.17 5.52
N GLU A 149 -15.33 4.88 5.16
CA GLU A 149 -15.39 6.33 4.89
C GLU A 149 -16.33 6.65 3.72
N VAL A 150 -16.27 5.90 2.63
CA VAL A 150 -17.19 6.09 1.48
C VAL A 150 -18.64 5.75 1.86
N PHE A 151 -18.87 4.65 2.58
CA PHE A 151 -20.21 4.30 3.03
C PHE A 151 -20.80 5.39 3.92
N LYS A 152 -20.02 5.91 4.87
CA LYS A 152 -20.40 7.01 5.74
C LYS A 152 -20.67 8.30 4.95
N ALA A 153 -19.81 8.66 4.01
CA ALA A 153 -19.97 9.86 3.19
C ALA A 153 -21.27 9.82 2.37
N LYS A 154 -21.59 8.64 1.80
CA LYS A 154 -22.85 8.41 1.05
C LYS A 154 -24.07 8.14 1.96
N GLY A 155 -23.93 8.27 3.27
CA GLY A 155 -25.06 8.10 4.23
C GLY A 155 -25.55 6.65 4.37
N PHE A 156 -24.77 5.67 3.98
CA PHE A 156 -25.15 4.27 4.12
C PHE A 156 -24.79 3.73 5.51
N ASP A 157 -25.79 3.29 6.24
CA ASP A 157 -25.60 2.61 7.50
C ASP A 157 -25.20 1.13 7.26
N ILE A 158 -23.98 0.78 7.63
CA ILE A 158 -23.41 -0.55 7.41
C ILE A 158 -24.18 -1.67 8.15
N SER A 159 -24.94 -1.34 9.19
CA SER A 159 -25.81 -2.30 9.88
C SER A 159 -26.97 -2.81 9.01
N LYS A 160 -27.26 -2.10 7.90
CA LYS A 160 -28.26 -2.52 6.92
C LYS A 160 -27.79 -3.63 5.98
N LEU A 161 -26.50 -3.97 5.97
CA LEU A 161 -26.02 -5.16 5.24
C LEU A 161 -26.66 -6.42 5.83
N GLY A 162 -27.09 -7.33 4.98
CA GLY A 162 -27.53 -8.67 5.41
C GLY A 162 -26.40 -9.51 6.00
N TYR A 163 -25.18 -9.31 5.45
CA TYR A 163 -23.94 -9.86 5.99
C TYR A 163 -22.78 -8.91 5.70
N ARG A 164 -22.11 -8.46 6.75
CA ARG A 164 -20.85 -7.73 6.65
C ARG A 164 -19.70 -8.74 6.61
N GLY A 165 -19.12 -8.94 5.43
CA GLY A 165 -17.92 -9.78 5.27
C GLY A 165 -16.69 -9.11 5.89
N VAL A 166 -15.79 -9.94 6.38
CA VAL A 166 -14.48 -9.55 6.95
C VAL A 166 -13.35 -10.40 6.35
N LEU A 167 -13.58 -10.92 5.15
CA LEU A 167 -12.64 -11.77 4.42
C LEU A 167 -11.41 -10.96 4.01
N THR A 168 -10.27 -11.63 3.96
CA THR A 168 -9.08 -11.09 3.28
C THR A 168 -9.35 -10.96 1.79
N VAL A 169 -8.65 -10.07 1.11
CA VAL A 169 -8.84 -9.88 -0.34
C VAL A 169 -8.59 -11.15 -1.14
N GLY A 170 -7.68 -12.03 -0.69
CA GLY A 170 -7.39 -13.31 -1.36
C GLY A 170 -8.56 -14.29 -1.34
N GLU A 171 -9.48 -14.18 -0.37
CA GLU A 171 -10.64 -15.05 -0.24
C GLU A 171 -11.85 -14.54 -1.06
N CYS A 172 -11.86 -13.27 -1.44
CA CYS A 172 -13.03 -12.63 -2.05
C CYS A 172 -13.44 -13.22 -3.40
N PRO A 173 -12.55 -13.53 -4.37
CA PRO A 173 -12.96 -14.12 -5.65
C PRO A 173 -13.71 -15.44 -5.47
N HIS A 174 -13.21 -16.34 -4.62
CA HIS A 174 -13.87 -17.62 -4.34
C HIS A 174 -15.20 -17.42 -3.60
N ALA A 175 -15.23 -16.52 -2.60
CA ALA A 175 -16.46 -16.25 -1.87
C ALA A 175 -17.56 -15.64 -2.77
N LEU A 176 -17.17 -14.77 -3.74
CA LEU A 176 -18.07 -14.21 -4.74
C LEU A 176 -18.62 -15.28 -5.67
N LYS A 177 -17.75 -16.13 -6.22
CA LYS A 177 -18.12 -17.28 -7.06
C LYS A 177 -19.07 -18.24 -6.35
N ASP A 178 -18.80 -18.53 -5.08
CA ASP A 178 -19.63 -19.41 -4.24
C ASP A 178 -20.91 -18.74 -3.74
N LYS A 179 -21.20 -17.50 -4.13
CA LYS A 179 -22.34 -16.70 -3.67
C LYS A 179 -22.41 -16.52 -2.14
N LYS A 180 -21.26 -16.63 -1.46
CA LYS A 180 -21.12 -16.33 -0.04
C LYS A 180 -21.15 -14.83 0.23
N ILE A 181 -20.72 -14.04 -0.76
CA ILE A 181 -20.85 -12.58 -0.81
C ILE A 181 -21.43 -12.16 -2.17
N ASP A 182 -22.08 -11.01 -2.22
CA ASP A 182 -22.65 -10.41 -3.43
C ASP A 182 -21.66 -9.41 -4.08
N GLY A 183 -20.69 -8.94 -3.30
CA GLY A 183 -19.64 -8.04 -3.74
C GLY A 183 -18.60 -7.80 -2.65
N TYR A 184 -17.53 -7.12 -3.03
CA TYR A 184 -16.45 -6.73 -2.11
C TYR A 184 -15.78 -5.44 -2.55
N SER A 185 -15.22 -4.73 -1.58
CA SER A 185 -14.38 -3.55 -1.84
C SER A 185 -12.91 -3.95 -1.93
N PHE A 186 -12.17 -3.25 -2.82
CA PHE A 186 -10.73 -3.38 -2.89
C PHE A 186 -10.07 -2.05 -3.30
N VAL A 187 -9.21 -1.52 -2.44
CA VAL A 187 -8.35 -0.36 -2.71
C VAL A 187 -7.01 -0.90 -3.20
N VAL A 188 -6.69 -0.66 -4.46
CA VAL A 188 -5.56 -1.34 -5.10
C VAL A 188 -5.09 -0.60 -6.37
N GLY A 189 -3.87 -0.87 -6.81
CA GLY A 189 -3.42 -0.51 -8.15
C GLY A 189 -4.02 -1.41 -9.22
N HIS A 190 -4.61 -0.81 -10.25
CA HIS A 190 -5.25 -1.53 -11.35
C HIS A 190 -4.35 -1.66 -12.57
N PRO A 191 -4.44 -2.78 -13.35
CA PRO A 191 -5.17 -4.01 -13.02
C PRO A 191 -4.49 -4.84 -11.93
N THR A 192 -5.27 -5.69 -11.22
CA THR A 192 -4.77 -6.60 -10.20
C THR A 192 -5.23 -8.03 -10.42
N ALA A 193 -4.38 -9.00 -10.07
CA ALA A 193 -4.67 -10.43 -10.23
C ALA A 193 -5.95 -10.87 -9.50
N ASN A 194 -6.23 -10.28 -8.34
CA ASN A 194 -7.42 -10.59 -7.55
C ASN A 194 -8.73 -10.33 -8.32
N ILE A 195 -8.89 -9.13 -8.90
CA ILE A 195 -10.11 -8.78 -9.64
C ILE A 195 -10.15 -9.54 -10.98
N THR A 196 -9.00 -9.77 -11.62
CA THR A 196 -8.91 -10.61 -12.82
C THR A 196 -9.40 -12.04 -12.53
N ASP A 197 -9.02 -12.63 -11.40
CA ASP A 197 -9.49 -13.96 -10.97
C ASP A 197 -11.01 -13.98 -10.75
N ALA A 198 -11.57 -12.95 -10.10
CA ALA A 198 -13.02 -12.81 -10.00
C ALA A 198 -13.68 -12.73 -11.38
N ALA A 199 -13.18 -11.86 -12.28
CA ALA A 199 -13.73 -11.63 -13.62
C ALA A 199 -13.72 -12.88 -14.51
N THR A 200 -12.68 -13.72 -14.38
CA THR A 200 -12.60 -15.00 -15.11
C THR A 200 -13.49 -16.08 -14.53
N SER A 201 -13.87 -15.96 -13.27
CA SER A 201 -14.67 -16.99 -12.56
C SER A 201 -16.18 -16.79 -12.71
N LEU A 202 -16.65 -15.55 -12.87
CA LEU A 202 -18.07 -15.20 -13.04
C LEU A 202 -18.19 -13.80 -13.65
N PRO A 203 -19.36 -13.46 -14.25
CA PRO A 203 -19.64 -12.11 -14.72
C PRO A 203 -19.63 -11.11 -13.53
N ILE A 204 -18.71 -10.17 -13.56
CA ILE A 204 -18.61 -9.08 -12.56
C ILE A 204 -18.87 -7.72 -13.18
N ASP A 205 -19.13 -6.75 -12.32
CA ASP A 205 -19.03 -5.31 -12.62
C ASP A 205 -18.28 -4.59 -11.51
N ILE A 206 -17.83 -3.36 -11.81
CA ILE A 206 -17.23 -2.45 -10.83
C ILE A 206 -18.07 -1.18 -10.82
N LEU A 207 -18.61 -0.83 -9.65
CA LEU A 207 -19.55 0.28 -9.52
C LEU A 207 -18.84 1.62 -9.45
N ASN A 208 -19.45 2.66 -10.03
CA ASN A 208 -18.99 4.04 -9.88
C ASN A 208 -19.13 4.51 -8.42
N ILE A 209 -18.14 5.29 -7.97
CA ILE A 209 -18.09 5.95 -6.66
C ILE A 209 -17.96 7.45 -6.92
N GLU A 210 -19.08 8.11 -7.08
CA GLU A 210 -19.20 9.53 -7.46
C GLU A 210 -20.45 10.18 -6.85
N GLY A 211 -20.64 11.46 -7.09
CA GLY A 211 -21.77 12.24 -6.60
C GLY A 211 -21.34 13.35 -5.65
N SER A 212 -22.31 14.22 -5.29
CA SER A 212 -22.07 15.41 -4.44
C SER A 212 -21.48 15.07 -3.07
N GLU A 213 -21.84 13.91 -2.50
CA GLU A 213 -21.36 13.43 -1.22
C GLU A 213 -19.87 13.04 -1.30
N ILE A 214 -19.47 12.46 -2.43
CA ILE A 214 -18.07 12.15 -2.72
C ILE A 214 -17.27 13.43 -2.99
N ASP A 215 -17.82 14.39 -3.73
CA ASP A 215 -17.17 15.69 -3.94
C ASP A 215 -16.96 16.45 -2.61
N LYS A 216 -17.88 16.30 -1.65
CA LYS A 216 -17.73 16.82 -0.29
C LYS A 216 -16.61 16.08 0.45
N LEU A 217 -16.62 14.76 0.41
CA LEU A 217 -15.56 13.92 1.03
C LEU A 217 -14.16 14.33 0.54
N LEU A 218 -13.99 14.53 -0.77
CA LEU A 218 -12.71 14.95 -1.36
C LEU A 218 -12.24 16.33 -0.88
N LYS A 219 -13.14 17.24 -0.56
CA LYS A 219 -12.79 18.55 0.02
C LYS A 219 -12.39 18.45 1.48
N GLU A 220 -13.00 17.53 2.23
CA GLU A 220 -12.75 17.35 3.66
C GLU A 220 -11.54 16.47 3.94
N LYS A 221 -11.20 15.57 3.02
CA LYS A 221 -10.18 14.53 3.17
C LYS A 221 -9.11 14.64 2.07
N PRO A 222 -8.04 15.42 2.29
CA PRO A 222 -7.06 15.77 1.25
C PRO A 222 -6.22 14.58 0.73
N TYR A 223 -6.29 13.45 1.38
CA TYR A 223 -5.62 12.22 0.95
C TYR A 223 -6.41 11.42 -0.09
N PHE A 224 -7.68 11.73 -0.32
CA PHE A 224 -8.45 11.17 -1.43
C PHE A 224 -8.32 12.01 -2.69
N ALA A 225 -8.28 11.36 -3.85
CA ALA A 225 -8.31 11.97 -5.16
C ALA A 225 -9.28 11.23 -6.08
N LYS A 226 -9.86 11.93 -7.07
CA LYS A 226 -10.62 11.29 -8.15
C LYS A 226 -9.70 10.43 -9.00
N GLY A 227 -10.24 9.32 -9.48
CA GLY A 227 -9.55 8.42 -10.40
C GLY A 227 -10.54 7.70 -11.30
N VAL A 228 -10.00 7.09 -12.34
CA VAL A 228 -10.78 6.29 -13.30
C VAL A 228 -10.10 4.94 -13.46
N ILE A 229 -10.86 3.86 -13.30
CA ILE A 229 -10.43 2.52 -13.72
C ILE A 229 -10.90 2.39 -15.18
N PRO A 230 -9.98 2.32 -16.17
CA PRO A 230 -10.35 2.32 -17.57
C PRO A 230 -11.20 1.09 -17.94
N LYS A 231 -12.15 1.30 -18.84
CA LYS A 231 -12.91 0.21 -19.46
C LYS A 231 -11.97 -0.86 -20.02
N GLY A 232 -12.37 -2.12 -19.93
CA GLY A 232 -11.55 -3.24 -20.41
C GLY A 232 -10.35 -3.59 -19.53
N SER A 233 -10.21 -2.93 -18.35
CA SER A 233 -9.21 -3.33 -17.35
C SER A 233 -9.46 -4.75 -16.83
N TYR A 234 -10.72 -5.21 -16.87
CA TYR A 234 -11.17 -6.54 -16.46
C TYR A 234 -12.27 -7.05 -17.38
N ASP A 235 -12.33 -8.35 -17.59
CA ASP A 235 -13.38 -8.98 -18.40
C ASP A 235 -14.76 -8.64 -17.83
N GLY A 236 -15.68 -8.25 -18.70
CA GLY A 236 -17.05 -7.88 -18.34
C GLY A 236 -17.23 -6.46 -17.81
N VAL A 237 -16.17 -5.67 -17.62
CA VAL A 237 -16.25 -4.24 -17.27
C VAL A 237 -16.05 -3.39 -18.54
N ASP A 238 -17.16 -3.04 -19.19
CA ASP A 238 -17.18 -2.44 -20.53
C ASP A 238 -17.34 -0.91 -20.51
N HIS A 239 -17.17 -0.28 -19.34
CA HIS A 239 -17.26 1.17 -19.13
C HIS A 239 -16.09 1.68 -18.29
N ASP A 240 -15.81 2.97 -18.38
CA ASP A 240 -14.91 3.63 -17.45
C ASP A 240 -15.58 3.72 -16.08
N VAL A 241 -14.85 3.34 -15.02
CA VAL A 241 -15.36 3.39 -13.65
C VAL A 241 -14.81 4.64 -12.97
N ASN A 242 -15.68 5.63 -12.75
CA ASN A 242 -15.34 6.79 -11.95
C ASN A 242 -15.29 6.41 -10.48
N THR A 243 -14.19 6.73 -9.82
CA THR A 243 -13.98 6.37 -8.42
C THR A 243 -13.08 7.37 -7.72
N ILE A 244 -12.75 7.07 -6.48
CA ILE A 244 -11.75 7.81 -5.71
C ILE A 244 -10.65 6.84 -5.26
N GLY A 245 -9.52 7.41 -4.89
CA GLY A 245 -8.39 6.62 -4.43
C GLY A 245 -7.47 7.39 -3.52
N VAL A 246 -6.47 6.68 -3.07
CA VAL A 246 -5.39 7.14 -2.18
C VAL A 246 -4.04 6.84 -2.83
N LYS A 247 -2.93 7.12 -2.15
CA LYS A 247 -1.60 6.68 -2.56
C LYS A 247 -1.16 5.48 -1.73
N ALA A 248 -0.54 4.51 -2.36
CA ALA A 248 0.32 3.56 -1.68
C ALA A 248 1.61 4.27 -1.26
N VAL A 249 1.93 4.23 0.03
CA VAL A 249 3.11 4.86 0.61
C VAL A 249 3.92 3.81 1.34
N LEU A 250 5.22 3.78 1.11
CA LEU A 250 6.13 3.06 1.98
C LEU A 250 6.44 3.94 3.19
N VAL A 251 6.19 3.43 4.39
CA VAL A 251 6.42 4.15 5.65
C VAL A 251 7.44 3.43 6.52
N THR A 252 7.99 4.18 7.47
CA THR A 252 8.95 3.70 8.47
C THR A 252 8.81 4.49 9.78
N SER A 253 9.55 4.09 10.81
CA SER A 253 9.72 4.89 12.04
C SER A 253 10.80 5.94 11.85
N LYS A 254 10.70 7.07 12.56
CA LYS A 254 11.76 8.10 12.60
C LYS A 254 13.10 7.56 13.10
N ASP A 255 13.08 6.46 13.87
CA ASP A 255 14.28 5.84 14.45
C ASP A 255 14.91 4.78 13.53
N THR A 256 14.34 4.55 12.35
CA THR A 256 14.93 3.63 11.37
C THR A 256 16.26 4.19 10.88
N LYS A 257 17.25 3.33 10.75
CA LYS A 257 18.59 3.74 10.34
C LYS A 257 18.58 4.37 8.95
N ASP A 258 19.34 5.45 8.80
CA ASP A 258 19.48 6.17 7.54
C ASP A 258 19.89 5.27 6.39
N ASP A 259 20.82 4.33 6.63
CA ASP A 259 21.34 3.46 5.58
C ASP A 259 20.28 2.48 5.05
N ALA A 260 19.38 2.01 5.91
CA ALA A 260 18.23 1.19 5.49
C ALA A 260 17.27 1.99 4.59
N VAL A 261 16.97 3.24 4.94
CA VAL A 261 16.11 4.13 4.16
C VAL A 261 16.76 4.48 2.83
N LYS A 262 18.03 4.89 2.84
CA LYS A 262 18.81 5.20 1.63
C LYS A 262 18.89 4.01 0.68
N ALA A 263 19.08 2.79 1.22
CA ALA A 263 19.15 1.58 0.40
C ALA A 263 17.86 1.36 -0.40
N VAL A 264 16.68 1.55 0.22
CA VAL A 264 15.38 1.42 -0.46
C VAL A 264 15.20 2.51 -1.52
N ILE A 265 15.46 3.77 -1.18
CA ILE A 265 15.34 4.89 -2.14
C ILE A 265 16.29 4.71 -3.31
N LYS A 266 17.57 4.38 -3.04
CA LYS A 266 18.58 4.13 -4.07
C LYS A 266 18.18 2.96 -4.98
N ALA A 267 17.65 1.87 -4.41
CA ALA A 267 17.17 0.73 -5.18
C ALA A 267 16.09 1.14 -6.20
N ILE A 268 15.20 2.07 -5.83
CA ILE A 268 14.14 2.58 -6.72
C ILE A 268 14.71 3.58 -7.72
N LEU A 269 15.45 4.61 -7.27
CA LEU A 269 15.86 5.74 -8.11
C LEU A 269 16.94 5.36 -9.14
N ASP A 270 17.94 4.58 -8.74
CA ASP A 270 19.03 4.16 -9.62
C ASP A 270 18.56 3.12 -10.67
N ASN A 271 17.44 2.46 -10.42
CA ASN A 271 16.87 1.45 -11.31
C ASN A 271 15.44 1.81 -11.74
N PHE A 272 15.14 3.11 -11.88
CA PHE A 272 13.76 3.58 -12.04
C PHE A 272 13.06 3.03 -13.27
N ASP A 273 13.75 2.89 -14.40
CA ASP A 273 13.20 2.31 -15.62
C ASP A 273 12.87 0.82 -15.43
N GLU A 274 13.77 0.05 -14.80
CA GLU A 274 13.49 -1.34 -14.42
C GLU A 274 12.31 -1.39 -13.44
N TYR A 275 12.31 -0.53 -12.41
CA TYR A 275 11.25 -0.45 -11.40
C TYR A 275 9.86 -0.28 -12.02
N LYS A 276 9.70 0.60 -13.00
CA LYS A 276 8.43 0.82 -13.72
C LYS A 276 7.90 -0.41 -14.45
N THR A 277 8.76 -1.35 -14.84
CA THR A 277 8.38 -2.57 -15.55
C THR A 277 7.94 -3.71 -14.64
N LEU A 278 8.21 -3.59 -13.33
CA LEU A 278 8.02 -4.69 -12.38
C LEU A 278 6.54 -4.97 -12.04
N HIS A 279 5.66 -3.99 -12.27
CA HIS A 279 4.22 -4.16 -12.11
C HIS A 279 3.44 -3.15 -12.96
N PRO A 280 2.29 -3.53 -13.57
CA PRO A 280 1.49 -2.62 -14.40
C PRO A 280 1.11 -1.30 -13.70
N ALA A 281 0.80 -1.32 -12.41
CA ALA A 281 0.46 -0.13 -11.61
C ALA A 281 1.61 0.90 -11.50
N LEU A 282 2.85 0.52 -11.79
CA LEU A 282 4.01 1.40 -11.78
C LEU A 282 4.27 2.08 -13.12
N LYS A 283 3.66 1.60 -14.21
CA LYS A 283 3.97 2.01 -15.58
C LYS A 283 3.83 3.52 -15.82
N SER A 284 2.82 4.15 -15.21
CA SER A 284 2.53 5.57 -15.34
C SER A 284 3.21 6.46 -14.29
N VAL A 285 3.94 5.88 -13.31
CA VAL A 285 4.59 6.63 -12.25
C VAL A 285 5.80 7.38 -12.79
N ASN A 286 5.95 8.66 -12.44
CA ASN A 286 7.13 9.48 -12.71
C ASN A 286 7.93 9.69 -11.42
N LYS A 287 9.19 10.17 -11.55
CA LYS A 287 10.05 10.39 -10.37
C LYS A 287 9.46 11.43 -9.42
N GLU A 288 8.80 12.44 -9.95
CA GLU A 288 8.13 13.50 -9.19
C GLU A 288 6.95 12.97 -8.37
N ASP A 289 6.30 11.91 -8.83
CA ASP A 289 5.19 11.26 -8.12
C ASP A 289 5.63 10.58 -6.83
N LEU A 290 6.92 10.22 -6.71
CA LEU A 290 7.50 9.51 -5.56
C LEU A 290 7.46 10.32 -4.26
N VAL A 291 7.26 11.62 -4.34
CA VAL A 291 7.16 12.55 -3.20
C VAL A 291 5.79 13.23 -3.09
N GLN A 292 4.81 12.78 -3.88
CA GLN A 292 3.46 13.37 -3.92
C GLN A 292 2.46 12.56 -3.08
N GLY A 293 1.54 13.28 -2.41
CA GLY A 293 0.46 12.66 -1.63
C GLY A 293 0.92 11.97 -0.35
N LEU A 294 2.06 12.36 0.17
CA LEU A 294 2.57 11.89 1.46
C LEU A 294 1.79 12.56 2.60
N SER A 295 1.28 11.76 3.52
CA SER A 295 0.42 12.21 4.63
C SER A 295 1.15 12.27 5.99
N ALA A 296 2.44 11.92 6.04
CA ALA A 296 3.35 12.13 7.14
C ALA A 296 4.67 12.72 6.60
N PRO A 297 5.47 13.42 7.43
CA PRO A 297 6.77 13.93 7.01
C PRO A 297 7.67 12.83 6.45
N LEU A 298 8.51 13.18 5.49
CA LEU A 298 9.56 12.27 5.02
C LEU A 298 10.53 11.92 6.15
N HIS A 299 11.08 10.72 6.09
CA HIS A 299 12.26 10.38 6.88
C HIS A 299 13.43 11.26 6.42
N PRO A 300 14.26 11.81 7.35
CA PRO A 300 15.34 12.73 6.97
C PRO A 300 16.27 12.17 5.88
N ALA A 301 16.60 10.87 5.96
CA ALA A 301 17.41 10.21 4.94
C ALA A 301 16.71 10.08 3.58
N ALA A 302 15.38 9.94 3.56
CA ALA A 302 14.60 9.93 2.32
C ALA A 302 14.55 11.33 1.71
N GLU A 303 14.31 12.37 2.52
CA GLU A 303 14.31 13.76 2.07
C GLU A 303 15.67 14.14 1.46
N ALA A 304 16.77 13.81 2.14
CA ALA A 304 18.11 14.05 1.64
C ALA A 304 18.37 13.34 0.29
N ALA A 305 17.98 12.07 0.17
CA ALA A 305 18.16 11.32 -1.07
C ALA A 305 17.34 11.90 -2.24
N PHE A 306 16.11 12.38 -1.99
CA PHE A 306 15.31 13.02 -3.03
C PHE A 306 15.82 14.41 -3.43
N LYS A 307 16.44 15.16 -2.49
CA LYS A 307 17.13 16.43 -2.80
C LYS A 307 18.37 16.17 -3.65
N GLU A 308 19.18 15.18 -3.29
CA GLU A 308 20.36 14.75 -4.06
C GLU A 308 19.98 14.32 -5.49
N ALA A 309 18.85 13.66 -5.65
CA ALA A 309 18.32 13.27 -6.96
C ALA A 309 17.64 14.42 -7.73
N GLY A 310 17.54 15.64 -7.16
CA GLY A 310 16.90 16.81 -7.77
C GLY A 310 15.37 16.71 -7.87
N ILE A 311 14.73 15.79 -7.14
CA ILE A 311 13.28 15.59 -7.11
C ILE A 311 12.61 16.54 -6.11
N LEU A 312 13.29 16.83 -5.00
CA LEU A 312 12.93 17.88 -4.05
C LEU A 312 13.89 19.06 -4.13
N LYS A 313 13.37 20.26 -3.79
CA LYS A 313 14.16 21.50 -3.71
C LYS A 313 14.78 21.67 -2.32
#